data_fa3c523471ed1f0f5bf604063f093bf3
#
_entry.id   fa3c523471ed1f0f5bf604063f093bf3
#
_cell.length_a   1.000
_cell.length_b   1.000
_cell.length_c   1.000
_cell.angle_alpha   90.00
_cell.angle_beta   90.00
_cell.angle_gamma   90.00
#
_symmetry.space_group_name_H-M   'P 1'
#
loop_
_entity.id
_entity.type
_entity.pdbx_description
1 polymer ?
#
loop_
_entity_poly.entity_id
_entity_poly.type
_entity_poly.pdbx_seq_one_letter_code
_entity_poly.pdbx_strand_id
1 'polypeptide(L)'
;MTTFKPRETLTEQVARHIENLIAFGQLRSGERIYESAMAKQMDVSHGSIREGLLLLEKRHLVQNVPRKGAFVTPLDDYFVRSLYEVLQLYLTHTGRKLVRQ
;
A
#
# COMPACT_ATOMS: atom_id res chain seq x y z
N MET A 1 -9.80 31.63 9.19
CA MET A 1 -10.82 30.62 8.86
C MET A 1 -10.28 29.25 9.16
N THR A 2 -10.93 28.51 10.01
CA THR A 2 -10.45 27.22 10.45
C THR A 2 -10.84 26.16 9.42
N THR A 3 -9.86 25.50 8.82
CA THR A 3 -10.13 24.39 7.93
C THR A 3 -10.49 23.17 8.78
N PHE A 4 -11.70 22.68 8.63
CA PHE A 4 -12.15 21.51 9.35
C PHE A 4 -11.64 20.25 8.65
N LYS A 5 -10.81 19.49 9.35
CA LYS A 5 -10.37 18.17 8.87
C LYS A 5 -11.14 17.10 9.63
N PRO A 6 -11.85 16.20 8.96
CA PRO A 6 -12.49 15.10 9.65
C PRO A 6 -11.43 14.22 10.31
N ARG A 7 -11.77 13.67 11.46
CA ARG A 7 -10.90 12.72 12.14
C ARG A 7 -10.72 11.47 11.27
N GLU A 8 -9.49 10.97 11.25
CA GLU A 8 -9.19 9.73 10.59
C GLU A 8 -9.92 8.58 11.27
N THR A 9 -10.60 7.74 10.50
CA THR A 9 -11.31 6.58 11.02
C THR A 9 -10.32 5.48 11.43
N LEU A 10 -10.77 4.54 12.24
CA LEU A 10 -9.94 3.39 12.61
C LEU A 10 -9.53 2.59 11.36
N THR A 11 -10.44 2.41 10.41
CA THR A 11 -10.16 1.76 9.13
C THR A 11 -9.03 2.47 8.39
N GLU A 12 -9.08 3.80 8.32
CA GLU A 12 -8.04 4.59 7.66
C GLU A 12 -6.70 4.48 8.39
N GLN A 13 -6.73 4.46 9.72
CA GLN A 13 -5.51 4.29 10.52
C GLN A 13 -4.86 2.94 10.29
N VAL A 14 -5.67 1.88 10.24
CA VAL A 14 -5.19 0.52 9.94
C VAL A 14 -4.59 0.48 8.54
N ALA A 15 -5.32 1.00 7.55
CA ALA A 15 -4.85 1.03 6.17
C ALA A 15 -3.54 1.80 6.04
N ARG A 16 -3.45 2.95 6.67
CA ARG A 16 -2.23 3.77 6.63
C ARG A 16 -1.05 3.04 7.26
N HIS A 17 -1.26 2.37 8.39
CA HIS A 17 -0.18 1.63 9.04
C HIS A 17 0.37 0.52 8.15
N ILE A 18 -0.51 -0.27 7.54
CA ILE A 18 -0.12 -1.35 6.63
C ILE A 18 0.54 -0.78 5.37
N GLU A 19 -0.01 0.31 4.82
CA GLU A 19 0.57 1.00 3.68
C GLU A 19 2.01 1.45 3.98
N ASN A 20 2.26 1.96 5.17
CA ASN A 20 3.61 2.36 5.59
C ASN A 20 4.55 1.15 5.69
N LEU A 21 4.07 0.02 6.20
CA LEU A 21 4.86 -1.22 6.23
C LEU A 21 5.27 -1.65 4.82
N ILE A 22 4.38 -1.49 3.85
CA ILE A 22 4.67 -1.79 2.44
C ILE A 22 5.66 -0.76 1.88
N ALA A 23 5.41 0.52 2.12
CA ALA A 23 6.24 1.59 1.59
C ALA A 23 7.68 1.54 2.09
N PHE A 24 7.88 1.13 3.35
CA PHE A 24 9.20 1.06 3.96
C PHE A 24 9.85 -0.33 3.84
N GLY A 25 9.24 -1.24 3.08
CA GLY A 25 9.83 -2.54 2.78
C GLY A 25 9.72 -3.58 3.88
N GLN A 26 8.98 -3.30 4.96
CA GLN A 26 8.75 -4.25 6.03
C GLN A 26 7.76 -5.34 5.61
N LEU A 27 6.84 -5.02 4.72
CA LEU A 27 6.03 -5.97 3.99
C LEU A 27 6.44 -5.92 2.53
N ARG A 28 6.90 -7.05 2.01
CA ARG A 28 7.45 -7.12 0.65
C ARG A 28 6.36 -7.37 -0.38
N SER A 29 6.66 -7.03 -1.62
CA SER A 29 5.81 -7.34 -2.76
C SER A 29 5.47 -8.85 -2.78
N GLY A 30 4.18 -9.17 -2.89
CA GLY A 30 3.69 -10.55 -2.91
C GLY A 30 3.64 -11.24 -1.55
N GLU A 31 4.09 -10.60 -0.50
CA GLU A 31 4.10 -11.19 0.84
C GLU A 31 2.68 -11.30 1.41
N ARG A 32 2.41 -12.40 2.10
CA ARG A 32 1.12 -12.59 2.77
C ARG A 32 1.02 -11.72 4.02
N ILE A 33 -0.14 -11.11 4.20
CA ILE A 33 -0.46 -10.31 5.38
C ILE A 33 -1.38 -11.15 6.28
N TYR A 34 -0.92 -11.42 7.51
CA TYR A 34 -1.66 -12.23 8.46
C TYR A 34 -2.52 -11.34 9.35
N GLU A 35 -3.83 -11.48 9.25
CA GLU A 35 -4.78 -10.67 10.03
C GLU A 35 -4.52 -10.76 11.52
N SER A 36 -4.32 -11.97 12.04
CA SER A 36 -4.12 -12.18 13.47
C SER A 36 -2.87 -11.47 13.98
N ALA A 37 -1.78 -11.56 13.23
CA ALA A 37 -0.54 -10.88 13.59
C ALA A 37 -0.70 -9.36 13.56
N MET A 38 -1.38 -8.85 12.55
CA MET A 38 -1.64 -7.40 12.42
C MET A 38 -2.56 -6.91 13.54
N ALA A 39 -3.64 -7.67 13.84
CA ALA A 39 -4.57 -7.32 14.91
C ALA A 39 -3.85 -7.23 16.26
N LYS A 40 -2.97 -8.18 16.53
CA LYS A 40 -2.19 -8.19 17.76
C LYS A 40 -1.18 -7.04 17.81
N GLN A 41 -0.47 -6.81 16.71
CA GLN A 41 0.52 -5.74 16.60
C GLN A 41 -0.09 -4.36 16.79
N MET A 42 -1.27 -4.15 16.23
CA MET A 42 -1.94 -2.86 16.25
C MET A 42 -2.93 -2.70 17.41
N ASP A 43 -3.15 -3.77 18.16
CA ASP A 43 -4.13 -3.81 19.25
C ASP A 43 -5.53 -3.40 18.79
N VAL A 44 -5.98 -4.02 17.72
CA VAL A 44 -7.30 -3.80 17.14
C VAL A 44 -7.97 -5.14 16.85
N SER A 45 -9.28 -5.10 16.55
CA SER A 45 -10.02 -6.31 16.20
C SER A 45 -9.64 -6.85 14.82
N HIS A 46 -9.87 -8.15 14.61
CA HIS A 46 -9.70 -8.76 13.28
C HIS A 46 -10.59 -8.08 12.24
N GLY A 47 -11.81 -7.68 12.63
CA GLY A 47 -12.73 -6.97 11.74
C GLY A 47 -12.14 -5.64 11.27
N SER A 48 -11.50 -4.91 12.17
CA SER A 48 -10.84 -3.64 11.81
C SER A 48 -9.71 -3.86 10.80
N ILE A 49 -8.94 -4.94 10.96
CA ILE A 49 -7.90 -5.30 10.01
C ILE A 49 -8.51 -5.64 8.64
N ARG A 50 -9.58 -6.44 8.61
CA ARG A 50 -10.26 -6.77 7.34
C ARG A 50 -10.76 -5.54 6.61
N GLU A 51 -11.36 -4.61 7.34
CA GLU A 51 -11.83 -3.35 6.74
C GLU A 51 -10.68 -2.54 6.16
N GLY A 52 -9.57 -2.45 6.88
CA GLY A 52 -8.36 -1.78 6.40
C GLY A 52 -7.79 -2.44 5.15
N LEU A 53 -7.76 -3.79 5.13
CA LEU A 53 -7.29 -4.54 3.96
C LEU A 53 -8.22 -4.38 2.76
N LEU A 54 -9.54 -4.27 2.97
CA LEU A 54 -10.47 -3.98 1.90
C LEU A 54 -10.25 -2.60 1.32
N LEU A 55 -9.95 -1.61 2.16
CA LEU A 55 -9.62 -0.27 1.70
C LEU A 55 -8.35 -0.28 0.86
N LEU A 56 -7.33 -1.02 1.29
CA LEU A 56 -6.07 -1.15 0.54
C LEU A 56 -6.26 -1.92 -0.77
N GLU A 57 -7.19 -2.85 -0.82
CA GLU A 57 -7.53 -3.52 -2.07
C GLU A 57 -8.11 -2.55 -3.09
N LYS A 58 -8.97 -1.64 -2.64
CA LYS A 58 -9.51 -0.59 -3.51
C LYS A 58 -8.43 0.32 -4.06
N ARG A 59 -7.34 0.49 -3.31
CA ARG A 59 -6.18 1.29 -3.73
C ARG A 59 -5.14 0.47 -4.49
N HIS A 60 -5.43 -0.80 -4.77
CA HIS A 60 -4.56 -1.72 -5.51
C HIS A 60 -3.23 -2.04 -4.80
N LEU A 61 -3.15 -1.84 -3.50
CA LEU A 61 -1.95 -2.13 -2.71
C LEU A 61 -1.96 -3.55 -2.14
N VAL A 62 -3.14 -4.15 -2.02
CA VAL A 62 -3.34 -5.46 -1.44
C VAL A 62 -4.32 -6.24 -2.32
N GLN A 63 -4.10 -7.55 -2.40
CA GLN A 63 -5.01 -8.50 -3.04
C GLN A 63 -5.59 -9.42 -1.98
N ASN A 64 -6.92 -9.44 -1.86
CA ASN A 64 -7.61 -10.39 -0.99
C ASN A 64 -8.04 -11.59 -1.82
N VAL A 65 -7.40 -12.73 -1.60
CA VAL A 65 -7.67 -13.95 -2.36
C VAL A 65 -8.58 -14.85 -1.51
N PRO A 66 -9.79 -15.20 -2.00
CA PRO A 66 -10.70 -16.04 -1.25
C PRO A 66 -10.03 -17.33 -0.79
N ARG A 67 -10.21 -17.68 0.49
CA ARG A 67 -9.69 -18.90 1.14
C ARG A 67 -8.16 -18.93 1.29
N LYS A 68 -7.42 -17.98 0.70
CA LYS A 68 -5.95 -17.95 0.77
C LYS A 68 -5.43 -16.83 1.65
N GLY A 69 -6.12 -15.70 1.70
CA GLY A 69 -5.75 -14.57 2.54
C GLY A 69 -5.44 -13.30 1.77
N ALA A 70 -4.83 -12.36 2.47
CA ALA A 70 -4.43 -11.08 1.92
C ALA A 70 -2.95 -11.10 1.58
N PHE A 71 -2.60 -10.49 0.47
CA PHE A 71 -1.23 -10.43 -0.03
C PHE A 71 -0.91 -9.01 -0.49
N VAL A 72 0.31 -8.57 -0.25
CA VAL A 72 0.80 -7.33 -0.85
C VAL A 72 0.78 -7.51 -2.37
N THR A 73 0.25 -6.53 -3.09
CA THR A 73 0.19 -6.60 -4.56
C THR A 73 1.59 -6.82 -5.12
N PRO A 74 1.80 -7.88 -5.91
CA PRO A 74 3.12 -8.13 -6.47
C PRO A 74 3.43 -7.10 -7.57
N LEU A 75 4.65 -6.55 -7.50
CA LEU A 75 5.19 -5.69 -8.55
C LEU A 75 6.12 -6.55 -9.39
N ASP A 76 5.79 -6.75 -10.65
CA ASP A 76 6.68 -7.47 -11.55
C ASP A 76 7.67 -6.51 -12.21
N ASP A 77 8.73 -7.07 -12.78
CA ASP A 77 9.79 -6.29 -13.42
C ASP A 77 9.27 -5.48 -14.60
N TYR A 78 8.30 -6.04 -15.32
CA TYR A 78 7.70 -5.35 -16.46
C TYR A 78 6.98 -4.08 -16.02
N PHE A 79 6.18 -4.16 -14.94
CA PHE A 79 5.46 -3.01 -14.43
C PHE A 79 6.43 -1.91 -13.97
N VAL A 80 7.44 -2.28 -13.19
CA VAL A 80 8.44 -1.33 -12.69
C VAL A 80 9.20 -0.68 -13.84
N ARG A 81 9.59 -1.46 -14.84
CA ARG A 81 10.30 -0.96 -16.01
C ARG A 81 9.44 -0.01 -16.83
N SER A 82 8.17 -0.37 -17.04
CA SER A 82 7.22 0.48 -17.77
C SER A 82 7.01 1.81 -17.08
N LEU A 83 6.84 1.78 -15.74
CA LEU A 83 6.70 2.99 -14.95
C LEU A 83 7.95 3.88 -15.06
N TYR A 84 9.14 3.27 -15.00
CA TYR A 84 10.40 3.99 -15.14
C TYR A 84 10.50 4.68 -16.51
N GLU A 85 10.14 3.99 -17.58
CA GLU A 85 10.14 4.55 -18.95
C GLU A 85 9.20 5.74 -19.07
N VAL A 86 8.00 5.65 -18.49
CA VAL A 86 7.04 6.76 -18.48
C VAL A 86 7.60 7.96 -17.75
N LEU A 87 8.22 7.75 -16.59
CA LEU A 87 8.84 8.82 -15.82
C LEU A 87 10.01 9.46 -16.58
N GLN A 88 10.80 8.66 -17.29
CA GLN A 88 11.91 9.18 -18.10
C GLN A 88 11.40 10.07 -19.23
N LEU A 89 10.34 9.66 -19.91
CA LEU A 89 9.72 10.48 -20.96
C LEU A 89 9.21 11.80 -20.39
N TYR A 90 8.52 11.75 -19.26
CA TYR A 90 7.99 12.93 -18.61
C TYR A 90 9.11 13.90 -18.22
N LEU A 91 10.16 13.41 -17.58
CA LEU A 91 11.27 14.24 -17.11
C LEU A 91 12.09 14.79 -18.28
N THR A 92 12.28 14.01 -19.34
CA THR A 92 12.95 14.48 -20.56
C THR A 92 12.18 15.63 -21.19
N HIS A 93 10.85 15.50 -21.23
CA HIS A 93 9.98 16.54 -21.79
C HIS A 93 10.02 17.83 -20.98
N THR A 94 10.23 17.73 -19.66
CA THR A 94 10.34 18.88 -18.76
C THR A 94 11.78 19.40 -18.63
N GLY A 95 12.74 18.77 -19.29
CA GLY A 95 14.15 19.14 -19.22
C GLY A 95 14.88 18.61 -17.99
N ARG A 96 14.28 17.67 -17.27
CA ARG A 96 14.87 17.05 -16.09
C ARG A 96 15.31 15.64 -16.39
N LYS A 97 16.30 15.16 -15.66
CA LYS A 97 16.78 13.78 -15.79
C LYS A 97 16.67 13.06 -14.46
N LEU A 98 16.29 11.79 -14.52
CA LEU A 98 16.39 10.91 -13.35
C LEU A 98 17.85 10.53 -13.14
N VAL A 99 18.30 10.71 -11.89
CA VAL A 99 19.64 10.28 -11.52
C VAL A 99 19.61 8.79 -11.27
N ARG A 100 20.39 8.04 -12.04
CA ARG A 100 20.61 6.61 -11.81
C ARG A 100 21.75 6.44 -10.83
N GLN A 101 21.45 5.65 -9.83
CA GLN A 101 22.50 5.15 -8.94
C GLN A 101 22.83 3.73 -9.32
#